data_c3474b695d4b235c01dc4e3a2f191a5f
#
_entry.id   c3474b695d4b235c01dc4e3a2f191a5f
#
_cell.length_a   1.000
_cell.length_b   1.000
_cell.length_c   1.000
_cell.angle_alpha   90.00
_cell.angle_beta   90.00
_cell.angle_gamma   90.00
#
_symmetry.space_group_name_H-M   'P 1'
#
loop_
_entity.id
_entity.type
_entity.pdbx_description
1 polymer ?
#
loop_
_entity_poly.entity_id
_entity_poly.type
_entity_poly.pdbx_seq_one_letter_code
_entity_poly.pdbx_strand_id
1 'polypeptide(L)'
;MKILVTNDDGINAPGLSVLENIANIIAGSNGEVWIVAPSSEQSGVAHCISFTKPMRISKISERKFSVDGSPADCVLAGIYDVMKSNKPDLILSGVNRGNNSADNSLYSGTIGAAIEGTIHKIKSIALSQYLGPRNIKNKDPFEAANYYGAQIIEKLLEYNEWGTGDYRVFYNVNFPPVGAKEVLGSKLAPLGFRENSSFSVEPSLSPGGKRFLWIKGGPQDIPTKENTDAEVNLNGYISITPMNTDLTDYSSLEKLMRKFK
;
A
#
# COMPACT_ATOMS: atom_id res chain seq x y z
N MET A 1 5.19 -9.49 -19.08
CA MET A 1 5.57 -8.81 -17.83
C MET A 1 5.32 -9.76 -16.66
N LYS A 2 6.22 -9.79 -15.66
CA LYS A 2 6.10 -10.58 -14.44
C LYS A 2 5.73 -9.68 -13.29
N ILE A 3 4.67 -10.00 -12.60
CA ILE A 3 4.12 -9.16 -11.53
C ILE A 3 4.13 -9.96 -10.23
N LEU A 4 4.73 -9.37 -9.19
CA LEU A 4 4.61 -9.86 -7.82
C LEU A 4 3.47 -9.09 -7.13
N VAL A 5 2.52 -9.82 -6.57
CA VAL A 5 1.37 -9.29 -5.83
C VAL A 5 1.50 -9.64 -4.35
N THR A 6 1.30 -8.65 -3.49
CA THR A 6 1.25 -8.81 -2.03
C THR A 6 0.18 -7.90 -1.42
N ASN A 7 -0.01 -7.95 -0.11
CA ASN A 7 -0.89 -7.07 0.68
C ASN A 7 -0.50 -7.09 2.16
N ASP A 8 -1.23 -6.38 3.01
CA ASP A 8 -1.16 -6.46 4.47
C ASP A 8 -2.42 -7.06 5.12
N ASP A 9 -3.54 -7.15 4.40
CA ASP A 9 -4.78 -7.79 4.88
C ASP A 9 -4.69 -9.34 4.94
N GLY A 10 -3.67 -9.94 4.32
CA GLY A 10 -3.39 -11.39 4.32
C GLY A 10 -3.83 -12.12 3.05
N ILE A 11 -3.34 -13.37 2.92
CA ILE A 11 -3.45 -14.21 1.71
C ILE A 11 -4.90 -14.54 1.28
N ASN A 12 -5.86 -14.47 2.20
CA ASN A 12 -7.27 -14.76 1.95
C ASN A 12 -8.13 -13.48 1.85
N ALA A 13 -7.53 -12.29 1.89
CA ALA A 13 -8.26 -11.04 1.87
C ALA A 13 -8.96 -10.80 0.52
N PRO A 14 -10.21 -10.27 0.50
CA PRO A 14 -10.92 -9.97 -0.74
C PRO A 14 -10.16 -9.00 -1.65
N GLY A 15 -9.51 -7.97 -1.07
CA GLY A 15 -8.72 -7.00 -1.82
C GLY A 15 -7.53 -7.61 -2.57
N LEU A 16 -6.93 -8.68 -2.03
CA LEU A 16 -5.88 -9.42 -2.73
C LEU A 16 -6.39 -10.07 -4.01
N SER A 17 -7.60 -10.65 -3.96
CA SER A 17 -8.24 -11.24 -5.15
C SER A 17 -8.56 -10.17 -6.21
N VAL A 18 -8.96 -8.98 -5.79
CA VAL A 18 -9.17 -7.84 -6.70
C VAL A 18 -7.84 -7.45 -7.35
N LEU A 19 -6.75 -7.37 -6.58
CA LEU A 19 -5.44 -7.02 -7.13
C LEU A 19 -4.88 -8.12 -8.02
N GLU A 20 -5.13 -9.39 -7.72
CA GLU A 20 -4.79 -10.52 -8.59
C GLU A 20 -5.47 -10.39 -9.96
N ASN A 21 -6.76 -10.04 -10.01
CA ASN A 21 -7.49 -9.80 -11.25
C ASN A 21 -6.90 -8.62 -12.04
N ILE A 22 -6.62 -7.50 -11.37
CA ILE A 22 -5.97 -6.32 -11.98
C ILE A 22 -4.61 -6.70 -12.56
N ALA A 23 -3.79 -7.43 -11.79
CA ALA A 23 -2.47 -7.87 -12.21
C ALA A 23 -2.53 -8.79 -13.44
N ASN A 24 -3.51 -9.69 -13.52
CA ASN A 24 -3.71 -10.57 -14.67
C ASN A 24 -4.09 -9.78 -15.94
N ILE A 25 -4.90 -8.73 -15.84
CA ILE A 25 -5.22 -7.84 -16.96
C ILE A 25 -3.93 -7.19 -17.49
N ILE A 26 -3.10 -6.63 -16.60
CA ILE A 26 -1.86 -5.93 -16.95
C ILE A 26 -0.79 -6.90 -17.51
N ALA A 27 -0.67 -8.08 -16.91
CA ALA A 27 0.29 -9.09 -17.37
C ALA A 27 -0.02 -9.60 -18.79
N GLY A 28 -1.30 -9.67 -19.12
CA GLY A 28 -1.79 -10.21 -20.41
C GLY A 28 -1.49 -11.71 -20.55
N SER A 29 -1.79 -12.25 -21.73
CA SER A 29 -1.69 -13.70 -22.01
C SER A 29 -0.26 -14.27 -21.90
N ASN A 30 0.77 -13.44 -22.09
CA ASN A 30 2.18 -13.84 -22.07
C ASN A 30 2.89 -13.44 -20.78
N GLY A 31 2.17 -12.89 -19.81
CA GLY A 31 2.73 -12.49 -18.53
C GLY A 31 2.53 -13.50 -17.42
N GLU A 32 3.12 -13.23 -16.27
CA GLU A 32 3.03 -14.09 -15.09
C GLU A 32 2.66 -13.25 -13.88
N VAL A 33 1.68 -13.74 -13.10
CA VAL A 33 1.32 -13.15 -11.81
C VAL A 33 1.68 -14.13 -10.71
N TRP A 34 2.48 -13.66 -9.76
CA TRP A 34 2.92 -14.41 -8.60
C TRP A 34 2.39 -13.71 -7.34
N ILE A 35 1.83 -14.49 -6.43
CA ILE A 35 1.26 -13.97 -5.18
C ILE A 35 2.12 -14.48 -4.02
N VAL A 36 2.66 -13.55 -3.25
CA VAL A 36 3.35 -13.84 -2.00
C VAL A 36 2.81 -12.86 -0.97
N ALA A 37 2.00 -13.33 -0.02
CA ALA A 37 1.28 -12.49 0.92
C ALA A 37 1.33 -13.04 2.35
N PRO A 38 1.12 -12.20 3.38
CA PRO A 38 1.10 -12.63 4.76
C PRO A 38 0.05 -13.71 5.01
N SER A 39 0.36 -14.68 5.88
CA SER A 39 -0.59 -15.73 6.28
C SER A 39 -1.78 -15.20 7.08
N SER A 40 -1.62 -14.05 7.73
CA SER A 40 -2.63 -13.34 8.54
C SER A 40 -2.50 -11.83 8.36
N GLU A 41 -3.52 -11.10 8.78
CA GLU A 41 -3.54 -9.64 8.75
C GLU A 41 -2.33 -9.00 9.47
N GLN A 42 -1.71 -8.00 8.84
CA GLN A 42 -0.52 -7.26 9.28
C GLN A 42 -0.77 -5.74 9.25
N SER A 43 -1.94 -5.31 9.72
CA SER A 43 -2.30 -3.88 9.74
C SER A 43 -1.39 -3.08 10.68
N GLY A 44 -0.98 -1.88 10.24
CA GLY A 44 -0.20 -0.94 11.06
C GLY A 44 1.27 -1.31 11.27
N VAL A 45 1.83 -2.22 10.46
CA VAL A 45 3.23 -2.66 10.61
C VAL A 45 4.25 -1.79 9.88
N ALA A 46 3.81 -0.80 9.11
CA ALA A 46 4.69 0.05 8.31
C ALA A 46 5.68 -0.75 7.43
N HIS A 47 6.90 -0.27 7.27
CA HIS A 47 7.99 -0.98 6.58
C HIS A 47 8.77 -1.86 7.57
N CYS A 48 8.10 -2.87 8.16
CA CYS A 48 8.70 -3.79 9.11
C CYS A 48 9.28 -5.01 8.40
N ILE A 49 10.46 -5.49 8.84
CA ILE A 49 11.06 -6.76 8.42
C ILE A 49 11.33 -7.69 9.61
N SER A 50 11.15 -8.99 9.41
CA SER A 50 11.35 -10.03 10.43
C SER A 50 12.83 -10.41 10.57
N PHE A 51 13.63 -9.50 11.14
CA PHE A 51 15.09 -9.66 11.21
C PHE A 51 15.56 -10.66 12.28
N THR A 52 14.76 -10.87 13.34
CA THR A 52 15.19 -11.62 14.54
C THR A 52 14.71 -13.07 14.60
N LYS A 53 13.86 -13.49 13.66
CA LYS A 53 13.30 -14.84 13.62
C LYS A 53 13.01 -15.29 12.18
N PRO A 54 13.11 -16.62 11.91
CA PRO A 54 12.79 -17.14 10.58
C PRO A 54 11.30 -17.00 10.28
N MET A 55 10.97 -16.85 9.01
CA MET A 55 9.62 -16.84 8.48
C MET A 55 9.31 -18.17 7.82
N ARG A 56 8.14 -18.74 8.10
CA ARG A 56 7.67 -19.91 7.37
C ARG A 56 7.00 -19.46 6.07
N ILE A 57 7.38 -20.07 4.96
CA ILE A 57 6.70 -19.95 3.68
C ILE A 57 5.92 -21.25 3.37
N SER A 58 4.70 -21.11 2.89
CA SER A 58 3.83 -22.23 2.53
C SER A 58 3.29 -22.04 1.10
N LYS A 59 3.50 -23.04 0.24
CA LYS A 59 2.99 -23.04 -1.13
C LYS A 59 1.50 -23.44 -1.09
N ILE A 60 0.64 -22.57 -1.65
CA ILE A 60 -0.80 -22.79 -1.75
C ILE A 60 -1.15 -23.33 -3.14
N SER A 61 -0.56 -22.75 -4.19
CA SER A 61 -0.68 -23.21 -5.56
C SER A 61 0.63 -22.97 -6.32
N GLU A 62 0.65 -23.20 -7.62
CA GLU A 62 1.87 -23.05 -8.44
C GLU A 62 2.54 -21.66 -8.28
N ARG A 63 1.74 -20.58 -8.24
CA ARG A 63 2.21 -19.20 -8.16
C ARG A 63 1.62 -18.43 -6.97
N LYS A 64 1.17 -19.13 -5.93
CA LYS A 64 0.58 -18.51 -4.74
C LYS A 64 1.19 -19.09 -3.47
N PHE A 65 1.73 -18.20 -2.62
CA PHE A 65 2.45 -18.53 -1.40
C PHE A 65 1.99 -17.66 -0.25
N SER A 66 1.93 -18.22 0.95
CA SER A 66 1.73 -17.47 2.19
C SER A 66 3.02 -17.44 3.01
N VAL A 67 3.27 -16.35 3.71
CA VAL A 67 4.46 -16.13 4.54
C VAL A 67 4.02 -15.70 5.94
N ASP A 68 4.62 -16.30 6.98
CA ASP A 68 4.41 -15.86 8.37
C ASP A 68 5.30 -14.64 8.65
N GLY A 69 5.01 -13.53 7.98
CA GLY A 69 5.81 -12.30 8.02
C GLY A 69 5.01 -11.07 7.59
N SER A 70 5.68 -9.93 7.57
CA SER A 70 5.14 -8.64 7.13
C SER A 70 4.96 -8.59 5.59
N PRO A 71 4.27 -7.57 5.05
CA PRO A 71 4.22 -7.34 3.60
C PRO A 71 5.60 -7.14 2.95
N ALA A 72 6.52 -6.44 3.63
CA ALA A 72 7.91 -6.27 3.16
C ALA A 72 8.67 -7.60 3.14
N ASP A 73 8.46 -8.46 4.16
CA ASP A 73 8.99 -9.82 4.18
C ASP A 73 8.50 -10.66 2.99
N CYS A 74 7.21 -10.49 2.62
CA CYS A 74 6.64 -11.17 1.47
C CYS A 74 7.28 -10.72 0.16
N VAL A 75 7.64 -9.44 0.02
CA VAL A 75 8.39 -8.93 -1.13
C VAL A 75 9.78 -9.54 -1.17
N LEU A 76 10.50 -9.59 -0.05
CA LEU A 76 11.82 -10.24 0.05
C LEU A 76 11.74 -11.73 -0.31
N ALA A 77 10.77 -12.47 0.23
CA ALA A 77 10.53 -13.87 -0.12
C ALA A 77 10.23 -14.03 -1.62
N GLY A 78 9.41 -13.13 -2.18
CA GLY A 78 9.11 -13.10 -3.61
C GLY A 78 10.36 -12.93 -4.46
N ILE A 79 11.19 -11.94 -4.17
CA ILE A 79 12.38 -11.59 -4.96
C ILE A 79 13.50 -12.63 -4.84
N TYR A 80 13.75 -13.13 -3.62
CA TYR A 80 14.97 -13.91 -3.33
C TYR A 80 14.76 -15.41 -3.24
N ASP A 81 13.51 -15.88 -3.12
CA ASP A 81 13.17 -17.29 -3.06
C ASP A 81 12.23 -17.71 -4.19
N VAL A 82 10.97 -17.24 -4.16
CA VAL A 82 9.90 -17.71 -5.06
C VAL A 82 10.19 -17.38 -6.53
N MET A 83 10.66 -16.16 -6.81
CA MET A 83 10.98 -15.67 -8.17
C MET A 83 12.50 -15.47 -8.38
N LYS A 84 13.32 -16.16 -7.60
CA LYS A 84 14.79 -15.98 -7.58
C LYS A 84 15.45 -16.00 -8.97
N SER A 85 15.04 -16.92 -9.83
CA SER A 85 15.58 -17.07 -11.18
C SER A 85 14.93 -16.15 -12.21
N ASN A 86 13.85 -15.44 -11.83
CA ASN A 86 13.02 -14.72 -12.76
C ASN A 86 12.32 -13.55 -12.06
N LYS A 87 13.13 -12.56 -11.61
CA LYS A 87 12.69 -11.42 -10.80
C LYS A 87 11.47 -10.70 -11.39
N PRO A 88 10.59 -10.13 -10.56
CA PRO A 88 9.43 -9.38 -11.05
C PRO A 88 9.86 -8.07 -11.73
N ASP A 89 9.10 -7.68 -12.75
CA ASP A 89 9.20 -6.39 -13.43
C ASP A 89 8.41 -5.30 -12.68
N LEU A 90 7.38 -5.72 -11.94
CA LEU A 90 6.45 -4.86 -11.21
C LEU A 90 6.01 -5.52 -9.90
N ILE A 91 5.93 -4.74 -8.84
CA ILE A 91 5.33 -5.15 -7.56
C ILE A 91 4.06 -4.34 -7.34
N LEU A 92 2.96 -5.05 -7.06
CA LEU A 92 1.68 -4.47 -6.68
C LEU A 92 1.35 -4.89 -5.25
N SER A 93 1.07 -3.92 -4.39
CA SER A 93 0.69 -4.16 -2.99
C SER A 93 -0.73 -3.66 -2.72
N GLY A 94 -1.61 -4.52 -2.25
CA GLY A 94 -3.01 -4.21 -1.92
C GLY A 94 -3.99 -5.25 -2.51
N VAL A 95 -5.23 -4.91 -2.90
CA VAL A 95 -5.86 -3.61 -2.63
C VAL A 95 -6.22 -3.56 -1.16
N ASN A 96 -5.64 -2.63 -0.41
CA ASN A 96 -5.85 -2.49 1.01
C ASN A 96 -7.32 -2.14 1.34
N ARG A 97 -7.83 -2.73 2.41
CA ARG A 97 -9.13 -2.41 2.99
C ARG A 97 -9.03 -1.16 3.87
N GLY A 98 -9.20 0.01 3.28
CA GLY A 98 -9.03 1.31 3.92
C GLY A 98 -8.08 2.19 3.14
N ASN A 99 -8.12 3.50 3.39
CA ASN A 99 -7.19 4.42 2.73
C ASN A 99 -5.82 4.43 3.41
N ASN A 100 -4.78 4.65 2.61
CA ASN A 100 -3.42 4.91 3.04
C ASN A 100 -3.00 6.31 2.58
N SER A 101 -3.81 7.32 2.90
CA SER A 101 -3.61 8.73 2.54
C SER A 101 -3.19 9.56 3.76
N ALA A 102 -2.60 10.70 3.52
CA ALA A 102 -2.07 11.60 4.55
C ALA A 102 -1.08 10.87 5.49
N ASP A 103 -1.13 11.19 6.78
CA ASP A 103 -0.30 10.60 7.84
C ASP A 103 -0.46 9.08 8.01
N ASN A 104 -1.59 8.49 7.59
CA ASN A 104 -1.77 7.04 7.60
C ASN A 104 -0.74 6.30 6.71
N SER A 105 -0.22 6.96 5.69
CA SER A 105 0.82 6.40 4.82
C SER A 105 2.04 5.90 5.59
N LEU A 106 2.37 6.54 6.72
CA LEU A 106 3.53 6.21 7.54
C LEU A 106 3.35 4.90 8.35
N TYR A 107 2.13 4.43 8.53
CA TYR A 107 1.80 3.20 9.28
C TYR A 107 1.46 2.03 8.38
N SER A 108 1.34 2.27 7.07
CA SER A 108 0.82 1.29 6.11
C SER A 108 1.80 0.18 5.78
N GLY A 109 1.39 -1.07 6.01
CA GLY A 109 2.09 -2.25 5.52
C GLY A 109 2.01 -2.38 3.99
N THR A 110 0.90 -1.95 3.38
CA THR A 110 0.72 -1.89 1.92
C THR A 110 1.80 -1.02 1.28
N ILE A 111 2.04 0.19 1.84
CA ILE A 111 3.11 1.10 1.40
C ILE A 111 4.49 0.50 1.74
N GLY A 112 4.64 -0.14 2.90
CA GLY A 112 5.87 -0.81 3.31
C GLY A 112 6.37 -1.84 2.28
N ALA A 113 5.46 -2.63 1.70
CA ALA A 113 5.80 -3.55 0.61
C ALA A 113 6.25 -2.82 -0.67
N ALA A 114 5.60 -1.72 -1.04
CA ALA A 114 6.02 -0.92 -2.20
C ALA A 114 7.38 -0.26 -1.98
N ILE A 115 7.67 0.20 -0.77
CA ILE A 115 8.99 0.69 -0.34
C ILE A 115 10.04 -0.40 -0.54
N GLU A 116 9.80 -1.61 -0.03
CA GLU A 116 10.75 -2.72 -0.15
C GLU A 116 11.07 -3.05 -1.61
N GLY A 117 10.05 -3.15 -2.46
CA GLY A 117 10.24 -3.36 -3.89
C GLY A 117 11.08 -2.27 -4.55
N THR A 118 10.84 -1.02 -4.17
CA THR A 118 11.53 0.15 -4.73
C THR A 118 13.01 0.22 -4.30
N ILE A 119 13.32 -0.16 -3.07
CA ILE A 119 14.71 -0.32 -2.59
C ILE A 119 15.46 -1.34 -3.46
N HIS A 120 14.78 -2.39 -3.90
CA HIS A 120 15.32 -3.39 -4.82
C HIS A 120 15.28 -2.97 -6.30
N LYS A 121 15.03 -1.70 -6.59
CA LYS A 121 15.00 -1.10 -7.93
C LYS A 121 13.90 -1.67 -8.84
N ILE A 122 12.84 -2.25 -8.25
CA ILE A 122 11.67 -2.76 -8.97
C ILE A 122 10.57 -1.71 -8.91
N LYS A 123 9.89 -1.49 -10.04
CA LYS A 123 8.71 -0.62 -10.10
C LYS A 123 7.66 -1.10 -9.10
N SER A 124 7.13 -0.23 -8.25
CA SER A 124 6.23 -0.63 -7.17
C SER A 124 5.06 0.33 -7.02
N ILE A 125 3.87 -0.20 -6.81
CA ILE A 125 2.63 0.57 -6.62
C ILE A 125 1.87 0.00 -5.41
N ALA A 126 1.52 0.86 -4.48
CA ALA A 126 0.60 0.58 -3.39
C ALA A 126 -0.82 1.02 -3.79
N LEU A 127 -1.83 0.15 -3.61
CA LEU A 127 -3.22 0.40 -3.97
C LEU A 127 -4.12 0.20 -2.74
N SER A 128 -4.99 1.17 -2.49
CA SER A 128 -5.88 1.17 -1.33
C SER A 128 -7.28 1.61 -1.72
N GLN A 129 -8.31 0.93 -1.22
CA GLN A 129 -9.71 1.31 -1.40
C GLN A 129 -10.26 1.89 -0.10
N TYR A 130 -10.58 3.17 -0.09
CA TYR A 130 -11.24 3.75 1.07
C TYR A 130 -12.65 3.17 1.21
N LEU A 131 -12.94 2.58 2.37
CA LEU A 131 -14.26 2.07 2.73
C LEU A 131 -14.95 3.05 3.67
N GLY A 132 -15.86 3.81 3.11
CA GLY A 132 -16.67 4.80 3.82
C GLY A 132 -18.18 4.51 3.75
N PRO A 133 -19.04 5.37 4.34
CA PRO A 133 -20.48 5.16 4.38
C PRO A 133 -21.15 4.97 3.00
N ARG A 134 -20.53 5.51 1.93
CA ARG A 134 -21.10 5.47 0.57
C ARG A 134 -20.78 4.17 -0.18
N ASN A 135 -19.79 3.38 0.23
CA ASN A 135 -19.43 2.14 -0.47
C ASN A 135 -19.30 0.90 0.43
N ILE A 136 -19.15 1.03 1.76
CA ILE A 136 -18.92 -0.11 2.66
C ILE A 136 -20.04 -1.16 2.65
N LYS A 137 -21.27 -0.74 2.30
CA LYS A 137 -22.45 -1.62 2.20
C LYS A 137 -22.73 -2.08 0.77
N ASN A 138 -21.92 -1.68 -0.22
CA ASN A 138 -22.07 -2.16 -1.59
C ASN A 138 -21.78 -3.66 -1.68
N LYS A 139 -22.38 -4.31 -2.67
CA LYS A 139 -22.12 -5.74 -2.94
C LYS A 139 -20.65 -6.01 -3.18
N ASP A 140 -19.97 -5.09 -3.85
CA ASP A 140 -18.52 -5.06 -4.01
C ASP A 140 -17.99 -3.73 -3.47
N PRO A 141 -17.45 -3.67 -2.26
CA PRO A 141 -16.87 -2.44 -1.71
C PRO A 141 -15.56 -2.03 -2.39
N PHE A 142 -14.93 -2.90 -3.18
CA PHE A 142 -13.74 -2.62 -3.98
C PHE A 142 -14.06 -2.25 -5.45
N GLU A 143 -15.32 -1.98 -5.78
CA GLU A 143 -15.78 -1.73 -7.15
C GLU A 143 -14.94 -0.66 -7.88
N ALA A 144 -14.59 0.45 -7.21
CA ALA A 144 -13.79 1.51 -7.81
C ALA A 144 -12.36 1.03 -8.15
N ALA A 145 -11.73 0.30 -7.24
CA ALA A 145 -10.40 -0.28 -7.49
C ALA A 145 -10.45 -1.34 -8.60
N ASN A 146 -11.46 -2.21 -8.57
CA ASN A 146 -11.63 -3.27 -9.58
C ASN A 146 -11.82 -2.70 -10.99
N TYR A 147 -12.59 -1.60 -11.11
CA TYR A 147 -12.91 -1.00 -12.40
C TYR A 147 -11.76 -0.14 -12.96
N TYR A 148 -11.10 0.67 -12.12
CA TYR A 148 -10.11 1.65 -12.57
C TYR A 148 -8.66 1.20 -12.36
N GLY A 149 -8.41 0.15 -11.57
CA GLY A 149 -7.05 -0.20 -11.14
C GLY A 149 -6.10 -0.51 -12.28
N ALA A 150 -6.52 -1.33 -13.24
CA ALA A 150 -5.69 -1.67 -14.40
C ALA A 150 -5.36 -0.42 -15.22
N GLN A 151 -6.35 0.41 -15.54
CA GLN A 151 -6.16 1.63 -16.32
C GLN A 151 -5.18 2.63 -15.65
N ILE A 152 -5.26 2.79 -14.33
CA ILE A 152 -4.35 3.67 -13.58
C ILE A 152 -2.92 3.14 -13.64
N ILE A 153 -2.73 1.83 -13.43
CA ILE A 153 -1.40 1.22 -13.46
C ILE A 153 -0.79 1.29 -14.86
N GLU A 154 -1.58 1.00 -15.91
CA GLU A 154 -1.14 1.12 -17.30
C GLU A 154 -0.64 2.53 -17.63
N LYS A 155 -1.38 3.58 -17.22
CA LYS A 155 -0.95 4.98 -17.38
C LYS A 155 0.36 5.27 -16.64
N LEU A 156 0.54 4.78 -15.40
CA LEU A 156 1.77 4.97 -14.64
C LEU A 156 2.97 4.26 -15.29
N LEU A 157 2.74 3.09 -15.88
CA LEU A 157 3.75 2.36 -16.65
C LEU A 157 4.12 3.07 -17.94
N GLU A 158 3.14 3.66 -18.63
CA GLU A 158 3.32 4.44 -19.86
C GLU A 158 4.12 5.73 -19.61
N TYR A 159 3.77 6.52 -18.59
CA TYR A 159 4.51 7.75 -18.22
C TYR A 159 5.93 7.46 -17.77
N ASN A 160 6.18 6.28 -17.22
CA ASN A 160 7.51 5.77 -16.89
C ASN A 160 8.38 6.68 -15.98
N GLU A 161 7.73 7.44 -15.10
CA GLU A 161 8.40 8.34 -14.14
C GLU A 161 8.72 7.64 -12.82
N TRP A 162 9.75 6.80 -12.81
CA TRP A 162 10.16 5.98 -11.66
C TRP A 162 11.41 6.49 -10.95
N GLY A 163 11.98 7.62 -11.42
CA GLY A 163 13.24 8.14 -10.91
C GLY A 163 14.46 7.30 -11.34
N THR A 164 15.61 7.92 -11.38
CA THR A 164 16.88 7.30 -11.81
C THR A 164 17.93 7.21 -10.69
N GLY A 165 17.69 7.89 -9.55
CA GLY A 165 18.60 7.94 -8.41
C GLY A 165 18.66 6.66 -7.59
N ASP A 166 19.34 6.74 -6.46
CA ASP A 166 19.40 5.63 -5.48
C ASP A 166 18.06 5.40 -4.82
N TYR A 167 17.36 6.46 -4.48
CA TYR A 167 15.98 6.44 -3.97
C TYR A 167 15.02 6.67 -5.14
N ARG A 168 14.43 5.57 -5.62
CA ARG A 168 13.48 5.60 -6.73
C ARG A 168 12.09 5.98 -6.27
N VAL A 169 11.24 6.34 -7.23
CA VAL A 169 9.83 6.65 -7.01
C VAL A 169 9.00 5.36 -7.00
N PHE A 170 8.04 5.29 -6.10
CA PHE A 170 6.89 4.40 -6.13
C PHE A 170 5.60 5.21 -6.09
N TYR A 171 4.48 4.60 -6.39
CA TYR A 171 3.19 5.30 -6.38
C TYR A 171 2.27 4.76 -5.29
N ASN A 172 1.63 5.68 -4.59
CA ASN A 172 0.54 5.40 -3.66
C ASN A 172 -0.78 5.83 -4.29
N VAL A 173 -1.67 4.88 -4.54
CA VAL A 173 -2.96 5.09 -5.20
C VAL A 173 -4.08 4.79 -4.20
N ASN A 174 -4.96 5.77 -3.96
CA ASN A 174 -6.13 5.59 -3.12
C ASN A 174 -7.40 5.79 -3.94
N PHE A 175 -8.26 4.77 -3.96
CA PHE A 175 -9.58 4.82 -4.58
C PHE A 175 -10.59 5.43 -3.61
N PRO A 176 -11.50 6.31 -4.08
CA PRO A 176 -12.40 7.06 -3.23
C PRO A 176 -13.49 6.16 -2.60
N PRO A 177 -14.14 6.61 -1.49
CA PRO A 177 -15.18 5.86 -0.79
C PRO A 177 -16.54 5.89 -1.50
N VAL A 178 -16.54 5.61 -2.80
CA VAL A 178 -17.74 5.64 -3.67
C VAL A 178 -17.76 4.45 -4.61
N GLY A 179 -18.93 4.17 -5.23
CA GLY A 179 -19.01 3.18 -6.31
C GLY A 179 -18.29 3.63 -7.59
N ALA A 180 -17.97 2.70 -8.49
CA ALA A 180 -17.19 3.02 -9.68
C ALA A 180 -17.83 4.11 -10.56
N LYS A 181 -19.17 4.14 -10.67
CA LYS A 181 -19.91 5.13 -11.47
C LYS A 181 -19.86 6.55 -10.90
N GLU A 182 -19.53 6.68 -9.62
CA GLU A 182 -19.48 7.97 -8.91
C GLU A 182 -18.05 8.53 -8.84
N VAL A 183 -17.05 7.78 -9.33
CA VAL A 183 -15.66 8.24 -9.39
C VAL A 183 -15.55 9.37 -10.40
N LEU A 184 -15.05 10.53 -9.96
CA LEU A 184 -14.95 11.76 -10.76
C LEU A 184 -13.69 11.83 -11.62
N GLY A 185 -12.82 10.82 -11.57
CA GLY A 185 -11.54 10.76 -12.29
C GLY A 185 -10.36 10.56 -11.36
N SER A 186 -9.14 10.85 -11.85
CA SER A 186 -7.90 10.74 -11.07
C SER A 186 -7.16 12.06 -10.98
N LYS A 187 -6.48 12.31 -9.85
CA LYS A 187 -5.64 13.50 -9.62
C LYS A 187 -4.31 13.12 -9.00
N LEU A 188 -3.24 13.77 -9.44
CA LEU A 188 -1.96 13.79 -8.74
C LEU A 188 -2.09 14.73 -7.54
N ALA A 189 -1.66 14.27 -6.36
CA ALA A 189 -1.77 15.04 -5.13
C ALA A 189 -0.62 14.75 -4.17
N PRO A 190 -0.09 15.74 -3.45
CA PRO A 190 0.88 15.50 -2.37
C PRO A 190 0.16 14.89 -1.16
N LEU A 191 0.95 14.32 -0.24
CA LEU A 191 0.44 13.85 1.05
C LEU A 191 -0.21 15.01 1.82
N GLY A 192 -1.39 14.74 2.36
CA GLY A 192 -2.04 15.61 3.34
C GLY A 192 -1.54 15.37 4.76
N PHE A 193 -2.14 16.07 5.70
CA PHE A 193 -1.98 15.84 7.12
C PHE A 193 -3.35 16.02 7.79
N ARG A 194 -3.79 15.03 8.59
CA ARG A 194 -5.07 15.11 9.33
C ARG A 194 -4.81 15.67 10.72
N GLU A 195 -5.08 16.95 10.89
CA GLU A 195 -5.06 17.54 12.22
C GLU A 195 -6.10 16.89 13.12
N ASN A 196 -5.75 16.59 14.36
CA ASN A 196 -6.63 15.98 15.38
C ASN A 196 -7.16 14.57 15.04
N SER A 197 -6.50 13.82 14.14
CA SER A 197 -6.84 12.44 13.81
C SER A 197 -5.73 11.45 14.20
N SER A 198 -5.04 11.71 15.30
CA SER A 198 -3.97 10.84 15.78
C SER A 198 -4.51 9.53 16.38
N PHE A 199 -3.66 8.50 16.36
CA PHE A 199 -3.91 7.29 17.13
C PHE A 199 -4.02 7.61 18.62
N SER A 200 -4.91 6.90 19.31
CA SER A 200 -5.11 6.97 20.74
C SER A 200 -5.03 5.58 21.36
N VAL A 201 -5.01 5.51 22.68
CA VAL A 201 -4.94 4.24 23.41
C VAL A 201 -6.13 4.14 24.36
N GLU A 202 -6.89 3.04 24.23
CA GLU A 202 -8.02 2.72 25.11
C GLU A 202 -7.64 1.56 26.05
N PRO A 203 -7.63 1.79 27.37
CA PRO A 203 -7.33 0.72 28.33
C PRO A 203 -8.55 -0.20 28.53
N SER A 204 -8.30 -1.50 28.70
CA SER A 204 -9.29 -2.50 29.09
C SER A 204 -8.72 -3.45 30.15
N LEU A 205 -9.61 -4.12 30.89
CA LEU A 205 -9.21 -5.13 31.87
C LEU A 205 -9.72 -6.51 31.41
N SER A 206 -8.88 -7.53 31.51
CA SER A 206 -9.34 -8.92 31.39
C SER A 206 -10.20 -9.31 32.61
N PRO A 207 -10.97 -10.41 32.52
CA PRO A 207 -11.70 -10.95 33.68
C PRO A 207 -10.81 -11.22 34.90
N GLY A 208 -9.53 -11.56 34.70
CA GLY A 208 -8.52 -11.75 35.74
C GLY A 208 -7.78 -10.49 36.20
N GLY A 209 -8.26 -9.30 35.84
CA GLY A 209 -7.70 -8.00 36.28
C GLY A 209 -6.42 -7.56 35.56
N LYS A 210 -5.93 -8.27 34.55
CA LYS A 210 -4.78 -7.84 33.76
C LYS A 210 -5.18 -6.69 32.84
N ARG A 211 -4.34 -5.63 32.80
CA ARG A 211 -4.54 -4.44 31.97
C ARG A 211 -4.06 -4.70 30.55
N PHE A 212 -4.89 -4.37 29.58
CA PHE A 212 -4.57 -4.34 28.14
C PHE A 212 -4.79 -2.94 27.60
N LEU A 213 -4.13 -2.64 26.50
CA LEU A 213 -4.26 -1.36 25.77
C LEU A 213 -4.64 -1.67 24.33
N TRP A 214 -5.69 -1.02 23.84
CA TRP A 214 -6.12 -1.08 22.45
C TRP A 214 -5.67 0.19 21.73
N ILE A 215 -4.98 0.03 20.61
CA ILE A 215 -4.71 1.17 19.71
C ILE A 215 -5.99 1.48 18.95
N LYS A 216 -6.42 2.72 18.97
CA LYS A 216 -7.62 3.21 18.31
C LYS A 216 -7.24 4.27 17.29
N GLY A 217 -7.60 4.04 16.02
CA GLY A 217 -7.42 5.02 14.95
C GLY A 217 -8.37 6.21 15.11
N GLY A 218 -7.95 7.35 14.62
CA GLY A 218 -8.80 8.55 14.52
C GLY A 218 -9.74 8.47 13.31
N PRO A 219 -10.73 9.39 13.23
CA PRO A 219 -11.63 9.49 12.10
C PRO A 219 -10.87 9.80 10.81
N GLN A 220 -11.30 9.17 9.70
CA GLN A 220 -10.62 9.24 8.41
C GLN A 220 -11.24 10.26 7.45
N ASP A 221 -12.42 10.78 7.79
CA ASP A 221 -13.22 11.75 7.05
C ASP A 221 -12.94 13.20 7.45
N ILE A 222 -11.90 13.44 8.24
CA ILE A 222 -11.47 14.79 8.61
C ILE A 222 -10.88 15.49 7.37
N PRO A 223 -11.33 16.73 7.08
CA PRO A 223 -10.78 17.53 6.01
C PRO A 223 -9.26 17.77 6.20
N THR A 224 -8.53 17.65 5.12
CA THR A 224 -7.11 18.04 5.03
C THR A 224 -7.00 19.30 4.18
N LYS A 225 -5.78 19.83 4.03
CA LYS A 225 -5.51 20.96 3.14
C LYS A 225 -6.00 20.65 1.71
N GLU A 226 -6.51 21.62 1.02
CA GLU A 226 -6.96 21.51 -0.37
C GLU A 226 -5.87 20.95 -1.30
N ASN A 227 -6.30 20.16 -2.27
CA ASN A 227 -5.46 19.48 -3.25
C ASN A 227 -4.45 18.49 -2.67
N THR A 228 -4.64 18.02 -1.44
CA THR A 228 -3.89 16.88 -0.89
C THR A 228 -4.58 15.56 -1.16
N ASP A 229 -3.86 14.45 -1.05
CA ASP A 229 -4.34 13.11 -1.39
C ASP A 229 -5.63 12.71 -0.66
N ALA A 230 -5.72 13.00 0.65
CA ALA A 230 -6.88 12.67 1.45
C ALA A 230 -8.11 13.53 1.07
N GLU A 231 -7.92 14.83 0.84
CA GLU A 231 -9.00 15.74 0.40
C GLU A 231 -9.50 15.34 -0.99
N VAL A 232 -8.61 15.13 -1.94
CA VAL A 232 -8.92 14.67 -3.30
C VAL A 232 -9.71 13.37 -3.27
N ASN A 233 -9.30 12.43 -2.41
CA ASN A 233 -9.94 11.12 -2.28
C ASN A 233 -11.35 11.23 -1.67
N LEU A 234 -11.54 12.04 -0.60
CA LEU A 234 -12.85 12.30 0.00
C LEU A 234 -13.83 12.97 -0.98
N ASN A 235 -13.32 13.77 -1.91
CA ASN A 235 -14.13 14.44 -2.94
C ASN A 235 -14.47 13.56 -4.15
N GLY A 236 -14.20 12.25 -4.07
CA GLY A 236 -14.62 11.28 -5.09
C GLY A 236 -13.63 11.08 -6.23
N TYR A 237 -12.39 11.57 -6.12
CA TYR A 237 -11.32 11.32 -7.09
C TYR A 237 -10.37 10.21 -6.61
N ILE A 238 -9.81 9.48 -7.55
CA ILE A 238 -8.67 8.60 -7.29
C ILE A 238 -7.45 9.50 -7.06
N SER A 239 -6.85 9.45 -5.86
CA SER A 239 -5.62 10.17 -5.59
C SER A 239 -4.40 9.33 -5.95
N ILE A 240 -3.42 9.94 -6.59
CA ILE A 240 -2.16 9.33 -6.98
C ILE A 240 -1.03 10.19 -6.43
N THR A 241 -0.23 9.63 -5.53
CA THR A 241 0.90 10.33 -4.90
C THR A 241 2.20 9.64 -5.29
N PRO A 242 3.09 10.29 -6.05
CA PRO A 242 4.46 9.80 -6.21
C PRO A 242 5.21 9.99 -4.89
N MET A 243 5.88 8.92 -4.43
CA MET A 243 6.61 8.88 -3.17
C MET A 243 8.02 8.33 -3.39
N ASN A 244 8.93 8.65 -2.50
CA ASN A 244 10.25 8.03 -2.44
C ASN A 244 10.64 7.71 -0.99
N THR A 245 11.75 7.03 -0.80
CA THR A 245 12.23 6.58 0.52
C THR A 245 13.36 7.44 1.07
N ASP A 246 13.74 8.54 0.40
CA ASP A 246 14.66 9.51 0.95
C ASP A 246 13.94 10.41 1.97
N LEU A 247 14.20 10.17 3.24
CA LEU A 247 13.61 10.92 4.36
C LEU A 247 14.44 12.15 4.73
N THR A 248 15.46 12.53 3.95
CA THR A 248 16.32 13.66 4.24
C THR A 248 15.57 14.98 3.99
N ASP A 249 15.46 15.83 5.02
CA ASP A 249 15.05 17.22 4.81
C ASP A 249 16.25 18.05 4.35
N TYR A 250 16.41 18.16 3.04
CA TYR A 250 17.50 18.91 2.42
C TYR A 250 17.50 20.40 2.79
N SER A 251 16.32 21.00 3.00
CA SER A 251 16.19 22.41 3.42
C SER A 251 16.81 22.66 4.80
N SER A 252 16.54 21.76 5.76
CA SER A 252 17.14 21.81 7.10
C SER A 252 18.62 21.45 7.05
N LEU A 253 19.01 20.46 6.25
CA LEU A 253 20.41 20.06 6.08
C LEU A 253 21.28 21.23 5.61
N GLU A 254 20.88 21.93 4.56
CA GLU A 254 21.62 23.12 4.07
C GLU A 254 21.77 24.20 5.12
N LYS A 255 20.71 24.52 5.88
CA LYS A 255 20.74 25.52 6.96
C LYS A 255 21.71 25.11 8.07
N LEU A 256 21.71 23.83 8.43
CA LEU A 256 22.58 23.29 9.48
C LEU A 256 24.05 23.26 9.04
N MET A 257 24.34 22.84 7.81
CA MET A 257 25.71 22.81 7.27
C MET A 257 26.38 24.19 7.30
N ARG A 258 25.63 25.30 7.24
CA ARG A 258 26.15 26.66 7.38
C ARG A 258 26.51 27.02 8.85
N LYS A 259 25.89 26.34 9.82
CA LYS A 259 26.04 26.62 11.24
C LYS A 259 27.04 25.69 11.97
N PHE A 260 27.26 24.49 11.42
CA PHE A 260 28.18 23.49 11.95
C PHE A 260 29.60 23.56 11.34
N LYS A 261 29.99 24.76 10.90
CA LYS A 261 31.37 25.04 10.41
C LYS A 261 32.30 25.31 11.54
#